data_a157b7eaace7461001f269e691b52549
#
_entry.id   a157b7eaace7461001f269e691b52549
#
_cell.length_a   1.000
_cell.length_b   1.000
_cell.length_c   1.000
_cell.angle_alpha   90.00
_cell.angle_beta   90.00
_cell.angle_gamma   90.00
#
_symmetry.space_group_name_H-M   'P 1'
#
loop_
_entity.id
_entity.type
_entity.pdbx_description
1 polymer ?
#
loop_
_entity_poly.entity_id
_entity_poly.type
_entity_poly.pdbx_seq_one_letter_code
_entity_poly.pdbx_strand_id
1 'polypeptide(L)'
;MRRVCALCGRETDILIEGLCPDCYRKTHPLVRVKRDFVGIVRCPSCGAILYRGRWVRDPRVIEKLILESLEYMGRVTNTSIETLSLKPGLNTAVVRVRGSVHELISDYDEEVQVKVRYSEELCPRCRDMINERERAIVQVRSVIPMSGQLKKLIIDIVRKETIRDERSGFLKVEDVGEGFDIKLSDQGLARTIAYKIHKAMPSKVTESQSVVRGRGDKVVTKLNISVVLVPLTRGSIIIYSNKPYYVLSYSQGTFRLMELSSREVVNVRLSDIIRGNVTVPSYEARCVENQGLKALEIVIGSDRYVLSGMC
;
A
#
# COMPACT_ATOMS: atom_id res chain seq x y z
N MET A 1 60.25 24.40 25.86
CA MET A 1 59.76 25.81 25.84
C MET A 1 58.29 25.79 26.11
N ARG A 2 57.80 26.38 27.18
CA ARG A 2 56.37 26.57 27.42
C ARG A 2 55.82 27.54 26.41
N ARG A 3 54.74 27.14 25.72
CA ARG A 3 54.09 27.96 24.69
C ARG A 3 52.93 28.72 25.30
N VAL A 4 52.70 29.97 24.92
CA VAL A 4 51.65 30.82 25.48
C VAL A 4 50.53 30.99 24.44
N CYS A 5 49.29 30.79 24.85
CA CYS A 5 48.10 30.97 23.99
C CYS A 5 47.92 32.48 23.69
N ALA A 6 47.80 32.82 22.40
CA ALA A 6 47.62 34.19 21.95
C ALA A 6 46.28 34.83 22.41
N LEU A 7 45.25 34.04 22.71
CA LEU A 7 43.93 34.55 23.07
C LEU A 7 43.74 34.69 24.58
N CYS A 8 44.19 33.72 25.40
CA CYS A 8 43.93 33.73 26.86
C CYS A 8 45.18 33.85 27.70
N GLY A 9 46.39 33.90 27.13
CA GLY A 9 47.65 34.01 27.82
C GLY A 9 48.10 32.80 28.66
N ARG A 10 47.35 31.69 28.62
CA ARG A 10 47.64 30.44 29.35
C ARG A 10 48.85 29.73 28.73
N GLU A 11 49.76 29.25 29.57
CA GLU A 11 50.80 28.34 29.16
C GLU A 11 50.20 26.96 28.82
N THR A 12 50.62 26.36 27.71
CA THR A 12 50.15 25.06 27.25
C THR A 12 51.25 24.32 26.47
N ASP A 13 51.18 23.00 26.50
CA ASP A 13 52.13 22.16 25.73
C ASP A 13 51.71 22.07 24.25
N ILE A 14 50.42 22.33 23.95
CA ILE A 14 49.83 22.22 22.60
C ILE A 14 49.29 23.58 22.19
N LEU A 15 49.77 24.09 21.06
CA LEU A 15 49.19 25.24 20.34
C LEU A 15 48.72 24.81 18.96
N ILE A 16 47.51 25.19 18.61
CA ILE A 16 46.89 25.00 17.30
C ILE A 16 46.65 26.42 16.75
N GLU A 17 47.33 26.77 15.67
CA GLU A 17 47.27 28.11 15.07
C GLU A 17 47.50 29.26 16.11
N GLY A 18 48.40 29.01 17.09
CA GLY A 18 48.70 29.99 18.18
C GLY A 18 47.71 30.00 19.34
N LEU A 19 46.70 29.15 19.36
CA LEU A 19 45.67 29.04 20.39
C LEU A 19 45.82 27.73 21.19
N CYS A 20 45.52 27.77 22.49
CA CYS A 20 45.34 26.53 23.25
C CYS A 20 44.08 25.76 22.81
N PRO A 21 43.96 24.45 23.08
CA PRO A 21 42.82 23.63 22.68
C PRO A 21 41.45 24.22 23.09
N ASP A 22 41.35 24.81 24.29
CA ASP A 22 40.12 25.43 24.80
C ASP A 22 39.73 26.70 24.01
N CYS A 23 40.70 27.54 23.65
CA CYS A 23 40.47 28.73 22.86
C CYS A 23 40.17 28.38 21.40
N TYR A 24 40.86 27.37 20.86
CA TYR A 24 40.63 26.90 19.52
C TYR A 24 39.19 26.37 19.33
N ARG A 25 38.67 25.54 20.26
CA ARG A 25 37.26 25.08 20.25
C ARG A 25 36.25 26.21 20.30
N LYS A 26 36.51 27.27 21.06
CA LYS A 26 35.61 28.45 21.18
C LYS A 26 35.52 29.25 19.88
N THR A 27 36.60 29.32 19.12
CA THR A 27 36.66 30.07 17.84
C THR A 27 36.32 29.21 16.65
N HIS A 28 36.44 27.87 16.76
CA HIS A 28 36.17 26.90 15.74
C HIS A 28 35.15 25.87 16.27
N PRO A 29 33.84 26.16 16.18
CA PRO A 29 32.82 25.24 16.63
C PRO A 29 32.81 23.95 15.80
N LEU A 30 32.53 22.80 16.44
CA LEU A 30 32.45 21.49 15.79
C LEU A 30 31.25 21.40 14.85
N VAL A 31 30.19 22.15 15.19
CA VAL A 31 28.92 22.10 14.43
C VAL A 31 28.33 23.50 14.26
N ARG A 32 27.76 23.76 13.08
CA ARG A 32 27.04 25.01 12.77
C ARG A 32 25.66 24.69 12.19
N VAL A 33 24.69 25.58 12.44
CA VAL A 33 23.37 25.49 11.79
C VAL A 33 23.42 26.23 10.47
N LYS A 34 23.07 25.54 9.36
CA LYS A 34 23.09 26.09 7.99
C LYS A 34 21.98 27.09 7.71
N ARG A 35 20.88 27.02 8.47
CA ARG A 35 19.64 27.77 8.18
C ARG A 35 19.04 28.29 9.48
N ASP A 36 18.35 29.43 9.39
CA ASP A 36 17.69 30.04 10.55
C ASP A 36 16.66 29.13 11.23
N PHE A 37 15.98 28.28 10.43
CA PHE A 37 15.04 27.30 10.95
C PHE A 37 14.87 26.10 10.01
N VAL A 38 14.43 24.98 10.59
CA VAL A 38 14.00 23.75 9.90
C VAL A 38 12.48 23.72 9.85
N GLY A 39 11.91 23.67 8.64
CA GLY A 39 10.46 23.49 8.47
C GLY A 39 10.06 22.03 8.56
N ILE A 40 9.14 21.69 9.47
CA ILE A 40 8.54 20.37 9.59
C ILE A 40 7.03 20.50 9.41
N VAL A 41 6.50 19.85 8.39
CA VAL A 41 5.06 19.79 8.12
C VAL A 41 4.57 18.36 8.31
N ARG A 42 3.62 18.17 9.21
CA ARG A 42 3.05 16.84 9.52
C ARG A 42 1.56 16.80 9.23
N CYS A 43 1.09 15.69 8.66
CA CYS A 43 -0.34 15.46 8.47
C CYS A 43 -0.99 15.03 9.81
N PRO A 44 -1.96 15.79 10.36
CA PRO A 44 -2.60 15.45 11.62
C PRO A 44 -3.43 14.16 11.55
N SER A 45 -3.94 13.82 10.35
CA SER A 45 -4.78 12.63 10.16
C SER A 45 -3.97 11.34 10.09
N CYS A 46 -2.83 11.33 9.38
CA CYS A 46 -2.08 10.08 9.14
C CYS A 46 -0.64 10.09 9.65
N GLY A 47 -0.19 11.19 10.25
CA GLY A 47 1.16 11.32 10.78
C GLY A 47 2.27 11.46 9.73
N ALA A 48 1.96 11.46 8.43
CA ALA A 48 2.95 11.62 7.37
C ALA A 48 3.64 12.98 7.46
N ILE A 49 4.94 13.01 7.17
CA ILE A 49 5.80 14.20 7.22
C ILE A 49 6.19 14.58 5.79
N LEU A 50 6.13 15.87 5.47
CA LEU A 50 6.58 16.38 4.17
C LEU A 50 8.11 16.43 4.13
N TYR A 51 8.71 15.59 3.31
CA TYR A 51 10.14 15.51 3.11
C TYR A 51 10.49 15.60 1.62
N ARG A 52 11.26 16.61 1.24
CA ARG A 52 11.68 16.86 -0.16
C ARG A 52 10.52 16.79 -1.17
N GLY A 53 9.39 17.43 -0.81
CA GLY A 53 8.20 17.48 -1.66
C GLY A 53 7.34 16.21 -1.65
N ARG A 54 7.67 15.21 -0.84
CA ARG A 54 6.92 13.95 -0.72
C ARG A 54 6.45 13.72 0.71
N TRP A 55 5.26 13.18 0.87
CA TRP A 55 4.72 12.79 2.17
C TRP A 55 5.21 11.39 2.54
N VAL A 56 5.94 11.28 3.66
CA VAL A 56 6.59 10.05 4.13
C VAL A 56 6.12 9.73 5.55
N ARG A 57 5.86 8.47 5.84
CA ARG A 57 5.40 8.00 7.16
C ARG A 57 6.49 7.37 8.00
N ASP A 58 7.70 7.82 7.88
CA ASP A 58 8.79 7.41 8.74
C ASP A 58 9.06 8.52 9.77
N PRO A 59 8.81 8.29 11.06
CA PRO A 59 9.07 9.30 12.11
C PRO A 59 10.55 9.73 12.17
N ARG A 60 11.48 8.87 11.73
CA ARG A 60 12.92 9.19 11.67
C ARG A 60 13.23 10.33 10.68
N VAL A 61 12.29 10.67 9.80
CA VAL A 61 12.43 11.81 8.89
C VAL A 61 12.57 13.13 9.66
N ILE A 62 11.95 13.27 10.84
CA ILE A 62 12.09 14.48 11.69
C ILE A 62 13.54 14.66 12.10
N GLU A 63 14.14 13.62 12.67
CA GLU A 63 15.56 13.62 13.07
C GLU A 63 16.46 13.92 11.86
N LYS A 64 16.19 13.26 10.74
CA LYS A 64 16.94 13.46 9.50
C LYS A 64 16.89 14.91 9.00
N LEU A 65 15.72 15.56 9.05
CA LEU A 65 15.57 16.98 8.68
C LEU A 65 16.39 17.90 9.58
N ILE A 66 16.42 17.62 10.90
CA ILE A 66 17.20 18.39 11.87
C ILE A 66 18.70 18.19 11.60
N LEU A 67 19.15 16.94 11.46
CA LEU A 67 20.57 16.63 11.23
C LEU A 67 21.07 17.16 9.87
N GLU A 68 20.25 17.13 8.81
CA GLU A 68 20.58 17.70 7.50
C GLU A 68 20.75 19.24 7.54
N SER A 69 20.20 19.90 8.55
CA SER A 69 20.38 21.35 8.77
C SER A 69 21.70 21.73 9.40
N LEU A 70 22.47 20.75 9.84
CA LEU A 70 23.76 20.95 10.48
C LEU A 70 24.90 20.87 9.48
N GLU A 71 25.96 21.62 9.75
CA GLU A 71 27.25 21.56 9.06
C GLU A 71 28.32 21.18 10.10
N TYR A 72 29.00 20.11 9.82
CA TYR A 72 30.07 19.59 10.69
C TYR A 72 31.41 20.13 10.18
N MET A 73 32.14 20.77 11.11
CA MET A 73 33.41 21.45 10.79
C MET A 73 34.62 20.59 11.14
N GLY A 74 34.41 19.44 11.79
CA GLY A 74 35.45 18.50 12.19
C GLY A 74 35.01 17.05 12.10
N ARG A 75 35.78 16.15 12.70
CA ARG A 75 35.46 14.73 12.82
C ARG A 75 34.38 14.51 13.86
N VAL A 76 33.23 13.97 13.45
CA VAL A 76 32.11 13.64 14.31
C VAL A 76 32.07 12.13 14.56
N THR A 77 31.96 11.72 15.84
CA THR A 77 31.87 10.31 16.25
C THR A 77 30.48 9.92 16.67
N ASN A 78 29.68 10.84 17.21
CA ASN A 78 28.30 10.60 17.59
C ASN A 78 27.44 11.86 17.44
N THR A 79 26.16 11.69 17.18
CA THR A 79 25.17 12.77 17.17
C THR A 79 23.87 12.27 17.75
N SER A 80 23.28 13.01 18.69
CA SER A 80 21.99 12.69 19.30
C SER A 80 21.12 13.93 19.44
N ILE A 81 19.79 13.74 19.34
CA ILE A 81 18.81 14.80 19.63
C ILE A 81 18.26 14.52 21.01
N GLU A 82 18.50 15.45 21.97
CA GLU A 82 18.17 15.20 23.36
C GLU A 82 16.69 15.31 23.69
N THR A 83 16.01 16.27 23.14
CA THR A 83 14.59 16.48 23.41
C THR A 83 13.92 17.12 22.19
N LEU A 84 12.84 16.49 21.73
CA LEU A 84 12.02 17.03 20.66
C LEU A 84 10.54 16.90 21.01
N SER A 85 10.01 17.92 21.69
CA SER A 85 8.56 18.07 21.84
C SER A 85 8.08 19.11 20.84
N LEU A 86 7.42 18.66 19.75
CA LEU A 86 6.94 19.54 18.70
C LEU A 86 5.49 19.97 18.98
N LYS A 87 5.28 21.28 19.09
CA LYS A 87 3.96 21.91 19.10
C LYS A 87 3.83 22.83 17.89
N PRO A 88 2.63 23.06 17.35
CA PRO A 88 2.44 24.01 16.25
C PRO A 88 3.07 25.37 16.58
N GLY A 89 3.91 25.88 15.66
CA GLY A 89 4.68 27.10 15.83
C GLY A 89 6.19 26.88 15.86
N LEU A 90 6.91 27.77 16.53
CA LEU A 90 8.36 27.74 16.67
C LEU A 90 8.77 26.92 17.89
N ASN A 91 9.66 25.96 17.66
CA ASN A 91 10.23 25.06 18.66
C ASN A 91 11.77 25.14 18.62
N THR A 92 12.43 24.61 19.64
CA THR A 92 13.87 24.44 19.67
C THR A 92 14.22 22.98 19.90
N ALA A 93 15.05 22.43 19.02
CA ALA A 93 15.66 21.12 19.20
C ALA A 93 17.09 21.31 19.71
N VAL A 94 17.49 20.56 20.72
CA VAL A 94 18.86 20.52 21.21
C VAL A 94 19.55 19.29 20.64
N VAL A 95 20.61 19.53 19.88
CA VAL A 95 21.42 18.46 19.29
C VAL A 95 22.77 18.43 19.94
N ARG A 96 23.14 17.27 20.49
CA ARG A 96 24.47 17.00 21.03
C ARG A 96 25.31 16.30 19.99
N VAL A 97 26.48 16.86 19.72
CA VAL A 97 27.44 16.33 18.73
C VAL A 97 28.75 16.02 19.49
N ARG A 98 29.24 14.79 19.36
CA ARG A 98 30.53 14.37 19.91
C ARG A 98 31.55 14.23 18.80
N GLY A 99 32.73 14.79 19.01
CA GLY A 99 33.80 14.73 18.04
C GLY A 99 34.94 15.70 18.35
N SER A 100 35.73 16.00 17.35
CA SER A 100 36.86 16.93 17.49
C SER A 100 37.03 17.78 16.23
N VAL A 101 37.33 19.07 16.43
CA VAL A 101 37.62 20.03 15.33
C VAL A 101 39.07 19.95 14.86
N HIS A 102 39.97 19.29 15.61
CA HIS A 102 41.39 19.14 15.25
C HIS A 102 41.98 17.85 15.84
N GLU A 103 42.94 17.23 15.14
CA GLU A 103 43.56 15.95 15.52
C GLU A 103 44.25 16.00 16.90
N LEU A 104 44.75 17.14 17.28
CA LEU A 104 45.42 17.37 18.59
C LEU A 104 44.44 17.63 19.75
N ILE A 105 43.12 17.59 19.48
CA ILE A 105 42.07 17.80 20.51
C ILE A 105 41.33 16.49 20.68
N SER A 106 41.21 16.03 21.93
CA SER A 106 40.38 14.88 22.28
C SER A 106 38.91 15.14 21.96
N ASP A 107 38.15 14.07 21.64
CA ASP A 107 36.71 14.17 21.40
C ASP A 107 35.99 14.85 22.60
N TYR A 108 35.11 15.78 22.31
CA TYR A 108 34.29 16.50 23.26
C TYR A 108 32.85 16.58 22.80
N ASP A 109 31.94 16.89 23.72
CA ASP A 109 30.54 17.12 23.42
C ASP A 109 30.29 18.60 23.18
N GLU A 110 29.57 18.93 22.14
CA GLU A 110 29.09 20.28 21.81
C GLU A 110 27.59 20.25 21.61
N GLU A 111 26.85 21.19 22.18
CA GLU A 111 25.41 21.32 22.04
C GLU A 111 25.09 22.48 21.10
N VAL A 112 24.18 22.22 20.15
CA VAL A 112 23.69 23.24 19.25
C VAL A 112 22.16 23.27 19.29
N GLN A 113 21.61 24.48 19.31
CA GLN A 113 20.18 24.70 19.25
C GLN A 113 19.74 24.92 17.80
N VAL A 114 18.79 24.10 17.34
CA VAL A 114 18.18 24.20 16.03
C VAL A 114 16.75 24.70 16.19
N LYS A 115 16.44 25.84 15.59
CA LYS A 115 15.06 26.34 15.53
C LYS A 115 14.24 25.53 14.56
N VAL A 116 13.10 25.02 15.02
CA VAL A 116 12.18 24.17 14.23
C VAL A 116 10.83 24.86 14.12
N ARG A 117 10.40 25.13 12.90
CA ARG A 117 9.04 25.59 12.61
C ARG A 117 8.17 24.40 12.29
N TYR A 118 7.29 24.03 13.22
CA TYR A 118 6.37 22.90 13.05
C TYR A 118 4.98 23.40 12.68
N SER A 119 4.39 22.80 11.63
CA SER A 119 3.04 23.07 11.19
C SER A 119 2.31 21.77 10.86
N GLU A 120 0.98 21.84 10.88
CA GLU A 120 0.10 20.72 10.53
C GLU A 120 -0.68 21.04 9.27
N GLU A 121 -0.59 20.16 8.27
CA GLU A 121 -1.33 20.25 7.03
C GLU A 121 -1.80 18.87 6.60
N LEU A 122 -3.06 18.77 6.12
CA LEU A 122 -3.53 17.52 5.54
C LEU A 122 -2.73 17.17 4.27
N CYS A 123 -2.13 15.99 4.26
CA CYS A 123 -1.52 15.50 3.02
C CYS A 123 -2.61 15.33 1.92
N PRO A 124 -2.24 15.36 0.63
CA PRO A 124 -3.21 15.29 -0.47
C PRO A 124 -4.18 14.13 -0.34
N ARG A 125 -3.68 12.98 0.10
CA ARG A 125 -4.45 11.77 0.28
C ARG A 125 -5.52 11.89 1.39
N CYS A 126 -5.13 12.37 2.59
CA CYS A 126 -6.08 12.57 3.67
C CYS A 126 -7.09 13.66 3.34
N ARG A 127 -6.67 14.68 2.59
CA ARG A 127 -7.58 15.72 2.09
C ARG A 127 -8.60 15.14 1.11
N ASP A 128 -8.18 14.29 0.17
CA ASP A 128 -9.09 13.63 -0.78
C ASP A 128 -10.04 12.66 -0.06
N MET A 129 -9.57 11.96 0.97
CA MET A 129 -10.39 11.05 1.77
C MET A 129 -11.43 11.80 2.59
N ILE A 130 -11.05 12.88 3.30
CA ILE A 130 -11.98 13.69 4.10
C ILE A 130 -13.02 14.38 3.22
N ASN A 131 -12.65 14.79 2.01
CA ASN A 131 -13.57 15.38 1.04
C ASN A 131 -14.31 14.33 0.20
N GLU A 132 -14.23 13.05 0.55
CA GLU A 132 -14.83 11.93 -0.19
C GLU A 132 -14.57 11.96 -1.71
N ARG A 133 -13.38 12.44 -2.11
CA ARG A 133 -13.01 12.54 -3.52
C ARG A 133 -12.69 11.16 -4.08
N GLU A 134 -13.63 10.65 -4.84
CA GLU A 134 -13.48 9.38 -5.54
C GLU A 134 -12.46 9.49 -6.69
N ARG A 135 -11.32 8.82 -6.54
CA ARG A 135 -10.23 8.76 -7.54
C ARG A 135 -10.18 7.43 -8.29
N ALA A 136 -10.79 6.42 -7.72
CA ALA A 136 -10.89 5.11 -8.32
C ALA A 136 -12.17 4.40 -7.91
N ILE A 137 -12.65 3.52 -8.80
CA ILE A 137 -13.73 2.60 -8.51
C ILE A 137 -13.32 1.21 -9.00
N VAL A 138 -13.53 0.18 -8.17
CA VAL A 138 -13.41 -1.23 -8.58
C VAL A 138 -14.81 -1.81 -8.64
N GLN A 139 -15.28 -2.10 -9.86
CA GLN A 139 -16.57 -2.68 -10.13
C GLN A 139 -16.44 -4.20 -10.23
N VAL A 140 -16.90 -4.91 -9.22
CA VAL A 140 -16.89 -6.38 -9.19
C VAL A 140 -18.24 -6.89 -9.66
N ARG A 141 -18.25 -7.68 -10.71
CA ARG A 141 -19.44 -8.32 -11.30
C ARG A 141 -19.20 -9.81 -11.41
N SER A 142 -20.25 -10.60 -11.58
CA SER A 142 -20.14 -12.04 -11.75
C SER A 142 -21.02 -12.51 -12.90
N VAL A 143 -20.55 -13.51 -13.65
CA VAL A 143 -21.33 -14.14 -14.74
C VAL A 143 -22.46 -15.01 -14.23
N ILE A 144 -22.42 -15.41 -12.96
CA ILE A 144 -23.49 -16.17 -12.27
C ILE A 144 -23.79 -15.48 -10.94
N PRO A 145 -24.96 -15.71 -10.33
CA PRO A 145 -25.32 -15.13 -9.03
C PRO A 145 -24.25 -15.39 -7.98
N MET A 146 -23.87 -14.34 -7.22
CA MET A 146 -22.89 -14.47 -6.16
C MET A 146 -23.48 -15.13 -4.93
N SER A 147 -22.87 -16.23 -4.49
CA SER A 147 -23.22 -16.83 -3.20
C SER A 147 -22.82 -15.91 -2.03
N GLY A 148 -23.48 -16.08 -0.87
CA GLY A 148 -23.11 -15.32 0.34
C GLY A 148 -21.67 -15.54 0.77
N GLN A 149 -21.12 -16.72 0.55
CA GLN A 149 -19.71 -17.06 0.82
C GLN A 149 -18.78 -16.28 -0.11
N LEU A 150 -19.09 -16.17 -1.39
CA LEU A 150 -18.33 -15.39 -2.35
C LEU A 150 -18.37 -13.89 -2.03
N LYS A 151 -19.54 -13.36 -1.70
CA LYS A 151 -19.68 -11.96 -1.26
C LYS A 151 -18.81 -11.70 -0.03
N LYS A 152 -18.84 -12.57 0.97
CA LYS A 152 -18.01 -12.48 2.18
C LYS A 152 -16.52 -12.52 1.84
N LEU A 153 -16.07 -13.42 0.97
CA LEU A 153 -14.67 -13.50 0.55
C LEU A 153 -14.17 -12.19 -0.07
N ILE A 154 -14.97 -11.58 -0.96
CA ILE A 154 -14.63 -10.30 -1.59
C ILE A 154 -14.51 -9.20 -0.54
N ILE A 155 -15.47 -9.10 0.37
CA ILE A 155 -15.46 -8.11 1.46
C ILE A 155 -14.22 -8.30 2.37
N ASP A 156 -13.88 -9.55 2.69
CA ASP A 156 -12.70 -9.87 3.50
C ASP A 156 -11.39 -9.49 2.80
N ILE A 157 -11.30 -9.67 1.48
CA ILE A 157 -10.14 -9.19 0.68
C ILE A 157 -10.05 -7.67 0.79
N VAL A 158 -11.14 -6.95 0.53
CA VAL A 158 -11.17 -5.49 0.62
C VAL A 158 -10.74 -5.02 2.00
N ARG A 159 -11.32 -5.60 3.06
CA ARG A 159 -11.01 -5.25 4.45
C ARG A 159 -9.53 -5.50 4.79
N LYS A 160 -8.98 -6.65 4.41
CA LYS A 160 -7.56 -6.96 4.64
C LYS A 160 -6.62 -5.97 3.96
N GLU A 161 -6.88 -5.62 2.72
CA GLU A 161 -6.02 -4.68 1.99
C GLU A 161 -6.18 -3.24 2.50
N THR A 162 -7.36 -2.85 2.97
CA THR A 162 -7.59 -1.53 3.56
C THR A 162 -6.95 -1.38 4.94
N ILE A 163 -6.89 -2.44 5.75
CA ILE A 163 -6.22 -2.43 7.06
C ILE A 163 -4.69 -2.45 6.87
N ARG A 164 -4.16 -3.25 5.94
CA ARG A 164 -2.72 -3.34 5.66
C ARG A 164 -2.15 -2.03 5.13
N ASP A 165 -2.89 -1.35 4.30
CA ASP A 165 -2.52 -0.01 3.88
C ASP A 165 -3.08 0.99 4.89
N GLU A 166 -2.30 1.29 5.95
CA GLU A 166 -2.61 2.34 6.94
C GLU A 166 -2.94 3.69 6.29
N ARG A 167 -2.67 3.83 5.00
CA ARG A 167 -2.98 4.96 4.15
C ARG A 167 -4.33 4.79 3.46
N SER A 168 -5.20 3.88 3.90
CA SER A 168 -6.34 3.44 3.13
C SER A 168 -7.12 4.61 2.52
N GLY A 169 -7.01 4.73 1.21
CA GLY A 169 -7.88 5.58 0.43
C GLY A 169 -9.24 4.92 0.21
N PHE A 170 -9.68 4.08 1.13
CA PHE A 170 -10.98 3.42 1.09
C PHE A 170 -12.07 4.43 1.48
N LEU A 171 -13.10 4.55 0.65
CA LEU A 171 -14.27 5.38 0.91
C LEU A 171 -15.45 4.52 1.33
N LYS A 172 -15.93 3.64 0.45
CA LYS A 172 -17.09 2.79 0.73
C LYS A 172 -17.18 1.59 -0.22
N VAL A 173 -17.94 0.58 0.19
CA VAL A 173 -18.42 -0.52 -0.66
C VAL A 173 -19.93 -0.37 -0.79
N GLU A 174 -20.43 -0.40 -2.01
CA GLU A 174 -21.86 -0.42 -2.34
C GLU A 174 -22.20 -1.79 -2.93
N ASP A 175 -23.21 -2.45 -2.38
CA ASP A 175 -23.81 -3.65 -2.98
C ASP A 175 -24.79 -3.16 -4.06
N VAL A 176 -24.54 -3.57 -5.29
CA VAL A 176 -25.36 -3.21 -6.46
C VAL A 176 -26.20 -4.38 -6.95
N GLY A 177 -26.51 -5.33 -6.04
CA GLY A 177 -27.33 -6.53 -6.32
C GLY A 177 -26.52 -7.65 -6.95
N GLU A 178 -26.05 -7.47 -8.16
CA GLU A 178 -25.25 -8.48 -8.89
C GLU A 178 -23.74 -8.35 -8.65
N GLY A 179 -23.32 -7.52 -7.69
CA GLY A 179 -21.91 -7.29 -7.42
C GLY A 179 -21.65 -6.16 -6.44
N PHE A 180 -20.44 -5.60 -6.51
CA PHE A 180 -19.98 -4.54 -5.64
C PHE A 180 -19.35 -3.40 -6.43
N ASP A 181 -19.57 -2.18 -5.98
CA ASP A 181 -18.82 -1.00 -6.34
C ASP A 181 -17.97 -0.55 -5.15
N ILE A 182 -16.65 -0.67 -5.28
CA ILE A 182 -15.68 -0.31 -4.24
C ILE A 182 -15.09 1.04 -4.61
N LYS A 183 -15.45 2.09 -3.87
CA LYS A 183 -15.03 3.47 -4.11
C LYS A 183 -13.80 3.83 -3.27
N LEU A 184 -12.82 4.43 -3.90
CA LEU A 184 -11.49 4.66 -3.35
C LEU A 184 -10.97 6.06 -3.74
N SER A 185 -10.21 6.68 -2.84
CA SER A 185 -9.47 7.92 -3.12
C SER A 185 -8.02 7.63 -3.59
N ASP A 186 -7.60 6.37 -3.62
CA ASP A 186 -6.26 5.95 -4.03
C ASP A 186 -6.31 4.91 -5.16
N GLN A 187 -5.68 5.24 -6.30
CA GLN A 187 -5.63 4.37 -7.47
C GLN A 187 -4.74 3.14 -7.28
N GLY A 188 -3.68 3.25 -6.47
CA GLY A 188 -2.78 2.14 -6.16
C GLY A 188 -3.49 1.06 -5.34
N LEU A 189 -4.25 1.46 -4.32
CA LEU A 189 -5.07 0.55 -3.53
C LEU A 189 -6.14 -0.13 -4.38
N ALA A 190 -6.77 0.61 -5.32
CA ALA A 190 -7.75 0.03 -6.24
C ALA A 190 -7.16 -1.10 -7.09
N ARG A 191 -5.96 -0.90 -7.66
CA ARG A 191 -5.25 -1.95 -8.41
C ARG A 191 -4.89 -3.14 -7.53
N THR A 192 -4.44 -2.89 -6.31
CA THR A 192 -4.11 -3.95 -5.35
C THR A 192 -5.32 -4.81 -5.02
N ILE A 193 -6.47 -4.20 -4.72
CA ILE A 193 -7.72 -4.91 -4.45
C ILE A 193 -8.16 -5.72 -5.67
N ALA A 194 -8.20 -5.11 -6.86
CA ALA A 194 -8.60 -5.80 -8.09
C ALA A 194 -7.68 -7.01 -8.40
N TYR A 195 -6.36 -6.84 -8.23
CA TYR A 195 -5.39 -7.92 -8.39
C TYR A 195 -5.60 -9.06 -7.39
N LYS A 196 -5.87 -8.73 -6.11
CA LYS A 196 -6.13 -9.76 -5.08
C LYS A 196 -7.40 -10.55 -5.36
N ILE A 197 -8.46 -9.88 -5.82
CA ILE A 197 -9.69 -10.54 -6.24
C ILE A 197 -9.40 -11.45 -7.44
N HIS A 198 -8.70 -10.93 -8.46
CA HIS A 198 -8.31 -11.70 -9.66
C HIS A 198 -7.47 -12.94 -9.32
N LYS A 199 -6.55 -12.82 -8.35
CA LYS A 199 -5.73 -13.96 -7.91
C LYS A 199 -6.51 -15.01 -7.13
N ALA A 200 -7.61 -14.61 -6.47
CA ALA A 200 -8.42 -15.52 -5.65
C ALA A 200 -9.34 -16.41 -6.50
N MET A 201 -9.71 -16.00 -7.71
CA MET A 201 -10.65 -16.76 -8.55
C MET A 201 -10.55 -16.36 -10.03
N PRO A 202 -11.02 -17.25 -10.95
CA PRO A 202 -11.07 -16.95 -12.37
C PRO A 202 -11.86 -15.66 -12.64
N SER A 203 -11.23 -14.69 -13.28
CA SER A 203 -11.85 -13.39 -13.58
C SER A 203 -11.14 -12.67 -14.70
N LYS A 204 -11.84 -11.73 -15.34
CA LYS A 204 -11.27 -10.79 -16.30
C LYS A 204 -11.20 -9.42 -15.66
N VAL A 205 -10.01 -8.80 -15.69
CA VAL A 205 -9.77 -7.44 -15.21
C VAL A 205 -9.59 -6.52 -16.41
N THR A 206 -10.26 -5.36 -16.38
CA THR A 206 -10.13 -4.33 -17.41
C THR A 206 -10.00 -2.98 -16.71
N GLU A 207 -8.98 -2.19 -17.06
CA GLU A 207 -8.78 -0.84 -16.57
C GLU A 207 -9.15 0.19 -17.63
N SER A 208 -9.79 1.27 -17.20
CA SER A 208 -10.03 2.45 -18.02
C SER A 208 -9.85 3.71 -17.17
N GLN A 209 -9.53 4.83 -17.82
CA GLN A 209 -9.42 6.12 -17.15
C GLN A 209 -10.42 7.09 -17.74
N SER A 210 -11.12 7.78 -16.85
CA SER A 210 -11.97 8.92 -17.22
C SER A 210 -11.34 10.22 -16.74
N VAL A 211 -11.45 11.26 -17.57
CA VAL A 211 -10.98 12.60 -17.22
C VAL A 211 -12.05 13.31 -16.45
N VAL A 212 -11.76 13.67 -15.18
CA VAL A 212 -12.62 14.55 -14.38
C VAL A 212 -12.01 15.95 -14.45
N ARG A 213 -12.74 16.91 -15.01
CA ARG A 213 -12.28 18.31 -15.05
C ARG A 213 -12.08 18.84 -13.63
N GLY A 214 -10.84 19.16 -13.28
CA GLY A 214 -10.50 19.89 -12.05
C GLY A 214 -10.75 21.39 -12.23
N ARG A 215 -10.75 22.14 -11.13
CA ARG A 215 -10.68 23.61 -11.16
C ARG A 215 -9.25 24.01 -11.60
N GLY A 216 -9.11 24.76 -12.70
CA GLY A 216 -7.83 25.18 -13.30
C GLY A 216 -7.25 24.11 -14.24
N ASP A 217 -6.04 24.36 -14.79
CA ASP A 217 -5.37 23.55 -15.83
C ASP A 217 -4.96 22.13 -15.41
N LYS A 218 -5.30 21.67 -14.20
CA LYS A 218 -4.96 20.32 -13.73
C LYS A 218 -6.03 19.33 -14.14
N VAL A 219 -5.69 18.50 -15.12
CA VAL A 219 -6.49 17.32 -15.49
C VAL A 219 -6.42 16.29 -14.35
N VAL A 220 -7.58 15.98 -13.78
CA VAL A 220 -7.71 14.92 -12.77
C VAL A 220 -8.32 13.71 -13.43
N THR A 221 -7.64 12.58 -13.37
CA THR A 221 -8.15 11.30 -13.88
C THR A 221 -8.74 10.46 -12.77
N LYS A 222 -9.86 9.78 -13.06
CA LYS A 222 -10.48 8.74 -12.24
C LYS A 222 -10.20 7.39 -12.89
N LEU A 223 -9.70 6.43 -12.11
CA LEU A 223 -9.45 5.06 -12.54
C LEU A 223 -10.72 4.23 -12.35
N ASN A 224 -11.15 3.55 -13.39
CA ASN A 224 -12.25 2.56 -13.33
C ASN A 224 -11.66 1.19 -13.62
N ILE A 225 -11.81 0.24 -12.68
CA ILE A 225 -11.39 -1.15 -12.84
C ILE A 225 -12.62 -2.03 -12.81
N SER A 226 -12.86 -2.75 -13.88
CA SER A 226 -13.91 -3.77 -13.96
C SER A 226 -13.28 -5.14 -13.68
N VAL A 227 -13.85 -5.89 -12.75
CA VAL A 227 -13.46 -7.27 -12.42
C VAL A 227 -14.69 -8.15 -12.62
N VAL A 228 -14.70 -8.91 -13.72
CA VAL A 228 -15.79 -9.84 -14.04
C VAL A 228 -15.39 -11.24 -13.59
N LEU A 229 -16.05 -11.74 -12.57
CA LEU A 229 -15.78 -13.04 -11.93
C LEU A 229 -16.46 -14.17 -12.69
N VAL A 230 -15.78 -15.30 -12.76
CA VAL A 230 -16.32 -16.59 -13.21
C VAL A 230 -16.08 -17.59 -12.07
N PRO A 231 -16.93 -17.58 -11.01
CA PRO A 231 -16.71 -18.37 -9.80
C PRO A 231 -17.10 -19.84 -9.98
N LEU A 232 -16.56 -20.44 -11.02
CA LEU A 232 -16.74 -21.87 -11.34
C LEU A 232 -15.54 -22.65 -10.79
N THR A 233 -15.82 -23.70 -10.05
CA THR A 233 -14.83 -24.62 -9.51
C THR A 233 -15.03 -26.01 -10.07
N ARG A 234 -14.05 -26.90 -9.87
CA ARG A 234 -14.24 -28.33 -10.18
C ARG A 234 -15.49 -28.84 -9.47
N GLY A 235 -16.35 -29.54 -10.18
CA GLY A 235 -17.63 -30.03 -9.67
C GLY A 235 -18.82 -29.10 -9.92
N SER A 236 -18.60 -27.86 -10.34
CA SER A 236 -19.72 -26.98 -10.74
C SER A 236 -20.47 -27.56 -11.93
N ILE A 237 -21.80 -27.50 -11.88
CA ILE A 237 -22.68 -27.83 -12.99
C ILE A 237 -23.19 -26.53 -13.60
N ILE A 238 -23.03 -26.39 -14.92
CA ILE A 238 -23.44 -25.19 -15.66
C ILE A 238 -24.21 -25.56 -16.93
N ILE A 239 -25.04 -24.66 -17.36
CA ILE A 239 -25.57 -24.66 -18.74
C ILE A 239 -24.81 -23.62 -19.53
N TYR A 240 -24.14 -24.05 -20.57
CA TYR A 240 -23.40 -23.21 -21.51
C TYR A 240 -23.81 -23.58 -22.95
N SER A 241 -24.15 -22.60 -23.78
CA SER A 241 -24.67 -22.83 -25.13
C SER A 241 -25.82 -23.85 -25.16
N ASN A 242 -26.75 -23.77 -24.24
CA ASN A 242 -27.90 -24.63 -24.03
C ASN A 242 -27.61 -26.11 -23.78
N LYS A 243 -26.38 -26.42 -23.36
CA LYS A 243 -25.98 -27.79 -22.98
C LYS A 243 -25.47 -27.84 -21.54
N PRO A 244 -25.75 -28.93 -20.81
CA PRO A 244 -25.29 -29.09 -19.46
C PRO A 244 -23.83 -29.60 -19.43
N TYR A 245 -22.98 -28.93 -18.63
CA TYR A 245 -21.57 -29.29 -18.46
C TYR A 245 -21.19 -29.46 -17.00
N TYR A 246 -20.27 -30.39 -16.78
CA TYR A 246 -19.53 -30.54 -15.52
C TYR A 246 -18.17 -29.88 -15.65
N VAL A 247 -17.79 -29.01 -14.71
CA VAL A 247 -16.49 -28.33 -14.72
C VAL A 247 -15.44 -29.28 -14.18
N LEU A 248 -14.49 -29.69 -15.02
CA LEU A 248 -13.37 -30.57 -14.66
C LEU A 248 -12.23 -29.82 -14.02
N SER A 249 -11.83 -28.69 -14.60
CA SER A 249 -10.72 -27.87 -14.13
C SER A 249 -10.70 -26.48 -14.76
N TYR A 250 -9.94 -25.58 -14.15
CA TYR A 250 -9.54 -24.30 -14.72
C TYR A 250 -8.03 -24.14 -14.64
N SER A 251 -7.41 -23.83 -15.75
CA SER A 251 -5.95 -23.57 -15.81
C SER A 251 -5.63 -22.64 -16.98
N GLN A 252 -4.71 -21.72 -16.76
CA GLN A 252 -4.19 -20.80 -17.79
C GLN A 252 -5.27 -20.10 -18.63
N GLY A 253 -6.34 -19.62 -17.96
CA GLY A 253 -7.40 -18.89 -18.64
C GLY A 253 -8.40 -19.77 -19.40
N THR A 254 -8.36 -21.10 -19.23
CA THR A 254 -9.21 -22.07 -19.95
C THR A 254 -9.89 -23.01 -18.97
N PHE A 255 -11.20 -23.19 -19.14
CA PHE A 255 -12.00 -24.19 -18.47
C PHE A 255 -12.02 -25.49 -19.30
N ARG A 256 -11.80 -26.62 -18.63
CA ARG A 256 -12.11 -27.94 -19.19
C ARG A 256 -13.50 -28.34 -18.73
N LEU A 257 -14.40 -28.48 -19.65
CA LEU A 257 -15.81 -28.79 -19.41
C LEU A 257 -16.12 -30.15 -20.02
N MET A 258 -16.88 -30.99 -19.33
CA MET A 258 -17.38 -32.24 -19.83
C MET A 258 -18.89 -32.11 -20.05
N GLU A 259 -19.37 -32.30 -21.29
CA GLU A 259 -20.79 -32.36 -21.59
C GLU A 259 -21.42 -33.59 -20.89
N LEU A 260 -22.50 -33.38 -20.14
CA LEU A 260 -23.09 -34.44 -19.35
C LEU A 260 -23.74 -35.54 -20.21
N SER A 261 -24.26 -35.19 -21.40
CA SER A 261 -24.96 -36.11 -22.32
C SER A 261 -23.97 -36.98 -23.09
N SER A 262 -23.01 -36.38 -23.77
CA SER A 262 -22.06 -37.06 -24.67
C SER A 262 -20.77 -37.52 -23.96
N ARG A 263 -20.48 -36.98 -22.78
CA ARG A 263 -19.21 -37.11 -22.06
C ARG A 263 -17.99 -36.56 -22.80
N GLU A 264 -18.23 -35.79 -23.84
CA GLU A 264 -17.19 -35.13 -24.59
C GLU A 264 -16.56 -34.00 -23.75
N VAL A 265 -15.23 -33.90 -23.77
CA VAL A 265 -14.48 -32.86 -23.07
C VAL A 265 -14.10 -31.74 -24.01
N VAL A 266 -14.57 -30.54 -23.70
CA VAL A 266 -14.28 -29.34 -24.48
C VAL A 266 -13.45 -28.35 -23.65
N ASN A 267 -12.61 -27.59 -24.32
CA ASN A 267 -11.84 -26.51 -23.73
C ASN A 267 -12.49 -25.17 -24.11
N VAL A 268 -12.92 -24.41 -23.10
CA VAL A 268 -13.60 -23.12 -23.28
C VAL A 268 -12.78 -22.03 -22.61
N ARG A 269 -12.43 -20.98 -23.34
CA ARG A 269 -11.67 -19.85 -22.78
C ARG A 269 -12.54 -19.07 -21.79
N LEU A 270 -11.89 -18.50 -20.77
CA LEU A 270 -12.54 -17.60 -19.80
C LEU A 270 -13.32 -16.48 -20.51
N SER A 271 -12.75 -15.91 -21.59
CA SER A 271 -13.40 -14.85 -22.37
C SER A 271 -14.72 -15.30 -23.01
N ASP A 272 -14.81 -16.56 -23.38
CA ASP A 272 -15.99 -17.11 -24.07
C ASP A 272 -17.09 -17.46 -23.06
N ILE A 273 -16.68 -17.92 -21.88
CA ILE A 273 -17.59 -18.06 -20.72
C ILE A 273 -18.21 -16.71 -20.34
N ILE A 274 -17.41 -15.64 -20.31
CA ILE A 274 -17.89 -14.28 -19.97
C ILE A 274 -18.84 -13.72 -21.02
N ARG A 275 -18.62 -14.03 -22.30
CA ARG A 275 -19.50 -13.57 -23.41
C ARG A 275 -20.73 -14.44 -23.60
N GLY A 276 -20.62 -15.70 -23.22
CA GLY A 276 -21.69 -16.66 -23.36
C GLY A 276 -22.74 -16.56 -22.26
N ASN A 277 -23.95 -17.02 -22.56
CA ASN A 277 -24.96 -17.18 -21.51
C ASN A 277 -24.63 -18.42 -20.69
N VAL A 278 -24.02 -18.19 -19.51
CA VAL A 278 -23.76 -19.23 -18.53
C VAL A 278 -24.79 -19.13 -17.41
N THR A 279 -25.46 -20.21 -17.12
CA THR A 279 -26.37 -20.28 -15.97
C THR A 279 -26.03 -21.49 -15.10
N VAL A 280 -26.34 -21.39 -13.82
CA VAL A 280 -26.26 -22.52 -12.89
C VAL A 280 -27.68 -23.07 -12.75
N PRO A 281 -27.95 -24.29 -13.24
CA PRO A 281 -29.26 -24.88 -13.09
C PRO A 281 -29.51 -25.28 -11.64
N SER A 282 -30.77 -25.43 -11.26
CA SER A 282 -31.12 -26.19 -10.07
C SER A 282 -30.86 -27.67 -10.35
N TYR A 283 -30.05 -28.30 -9.53
CA TYR A 283 -29.72 -29.72 -9.67
C TYR A 283 -29.59 -30.44 -8.33
N GLU A 284 -29.82 -31.74 -8.35
CA GLU A 284 -29.46 -32.64 -7.26
C GLU A 284 -28.27 -33.49 -7.69
N ALA A 285 -27.30 -33.65 -6.79
CA ALA A 285 -26.14 -34.50 -7.03
C ALA A 285 -25.94 -35.43 -5.83
N ARG A 286 -25.80 -36.71 -6.09
CA ARG A 286 -25.53 -37.72 -5.06
C ARG A 286 -24.57 -38.79 -5.56
N CYS A 287 -23.77 -39.32 -4.64
CA CYS A 287 -22.96 -40.50 -4.90
C CYS A 287 -23.83 -41.74 -4.84
N VAL A 288 -23.80 -42.53 -5.89
CA VAL A 288 -24.49 -43.81 -5.97
C VAL A 288 -23.46 -44.92 -6.22
N GLU A 289 -23.72 -46.11 -5.66
CA GLU A 289 -22.92 -47.29 -5.93
C GLU A 289 -23.70 -48.18 -6.90
N ASN A 290 -23.11 -48.48 -8.05
CA ASN A 290 -23.69 -49.36 -9.05
C ASN A 290 -22.66 -50.43 -9.41
N GLN A 291 -22.99 -51.70 -9.17
CA GLN A 291 -22.12 -52.87 -9.41
C GLN A 291 -20.69 -52.72 -8.83
N GLY A 292 -20.58 -52.18 -7.59
CA GLY A 292 -19.31 -52.00 -6.90
C GLY A 292 -18.50 -50.78 -7.39
N LEU A 293 -19.00 -49.97 -8.34
CA LEU A 293 -18.38 -48.74 -8.82
C LEU A 293 -19.13 -47.51 -8.30
N LYS A 294 -18.38 -46.58 -7.70
CA LYS A 294 -18.94 -45.29 -7.29
C LYS A 294 -19.18 -44.39 -8.50
N ALA A 295 -20.34 -43.80 -8.58
CA ALA A 295 -20.74 -42.91 -9.62
C ALA A 295 -21.44 -41.67 -9.05
N LEU A 296 -21.19 -40.51 -9.65
CA LEU A 296 -21.92 -39.27 -9.35
C LEU A 296 -23.19 -39.25 -10.22
N GLU A 297 -24.33 -39.27 -9.59
CA GLU A 297 -25.61 -39.04 -10.22
C GLU A 297 -26.00 -37.58 -10.11
N ILE A 298 -26.37 -36.96 -11.24
CA ILE A 298 -26.77 -35.56 -11.35
C ILE A 298 -28.16 -35.53 -12.00
N VAL A 299 -29.09 -34.84 -11.35
CA VAL A 299 -30.47 -34.67 -11.87
C VAL A 299 -30.69 -33.18 -12.08
N ILE A 300 -31.05 -32.80 -13.35
CA ILE A 300 -31.35 -31.43 -13.73
C ILE A 300 -32.77 -31.45 -14.33
N GLY A 301 -33.77 -30.96 -13.61
CA GLY A 301 -35.15 -31.07 -14.00
C GLY A 301 -35.59 -32.51 -14.15
N SER A 302 -35.97 -32.93 -15.35
CA SER A 302 -36.32 -34.34 -15.66
C SER A 302 -35.14 -35.20 -16.10
N ASP A 303 -34.01 -34.60 -16.41
CA ASP A 303 -32.86 -35.30 -16.98
C ASP A 303 -31.93 -35.85 -15.91
N ARG A 304 -31.47 -37.08 -16.14
CA ARG A 304 -30.60 -37.80 -15.19
C ARG A 304 -29.28 -38.19 -15.89
N TYR A 305 -28.18 -37.83 -15.29
CA TYR A 305 -26.82 -38.11 -15.75
C TYR A 305 -26.05 -38.89 -14.73
N VAL A 306 -25.30 -39.95 -15.13
CA VAL A 306 -24.50 -40.78 -14.23
C VAL A 306 -23.06 -40.75 -14.70
N LEU A 307 -22.15 -40.25 -13.83
CA LEU A 307 -20.73 -40.11 -14.10
C LEU A 307 -19.93 -41.12 -13.28
N SER A 308 -19.48 -42.18 -13.90
CA SER A 308 -18.71 -43.24 -13.23
C SER A 308 -17.32 -42.73 -12.83
N GLY A 309 -16.89 -43.09 -11.59
CA GLY A 309 -15.58 -42.71 -11.08
C GLY A 309 -15.41 -41.24 -10.64
N MET A 310 -16.53 -40.52 -10.49
CA MET A 310 -16.52 -39.10 -10.13
C MET A 310 -17.03 -38.81 -8.70
N CYS A 311 -17.21 -39.82 -7.90
CA CYS A 311 -17.39 -39.69 -6.45
C CYS A 311 -16.01 -39.66 -5.78
#